data_fa660327b2635ff6ca61572e459041cf
#
_entry.id   fa660327b2635ff6ca61572e459041cf
#
_cell.length_a   1.000
_cell.length_b   1.000
_cell.length_c   1.000
_cell.angle_alpha   90.00
_cell.angle_beta   90.00
_cell.angle_gamma   90.00
#
_symmetry.space_group_name_H-M   'P 1'
#
loop_
_entity.id
_entity.type
_entity.pdbx_description
1 polymer ?
#
loop_
_entity_poly.entity_id
_entity_poly.type
_entity_poly.pdbx_seq_one_letter_code
_entity_poly.pdbx_strand_id
1 'polypeptide(L)'
;MTGSGSTRDSANRASTTSRLTSGGVVAIMRHTEASLAIEAARALLAGGVSVVEVTLNTAGAIGMIRALAEALGDSMVVGAGTVLSAHAVNEAVDEGAQFIVAPN
;
A
#
# COMPACT_ATOMS: atom_id res chain seq x y z
N MET A 1 -13.96 3.87 -2.45
CA MET A 1 -14.23 2.48 -2.85
C MET A 1 -14.86 1.71 -1.71
N THR A 2 -15.98 1.16 -1.96
CA THR A 2 -16.68 0.33 -0.99
C THR A 2 -17.03 -0.98 -1.66
N GLY A 3 -17.45 -1.92 -0.90
CA GLY A 3 -17.72 -3.26 -1.37
C GLY A 3 -17.08 -4.24 -0.43
N SER A 4 -17.35 -5.49 -0.60
CA SER A 4 -16.83 -6.51 0.28
C SER A 4 -16.73 -7.84 -0.43
N GLY A 5 -16.03 -8.78 0.17
CA GLY A 5 -15.87 -10.10 -0.35
C GLY A 5 -15.12 -10.14 -1.67
N SER A 6 -15.42 -11.12 -2.48
CA SER A 6 -14.72 -11.36 -3.73
C SER A 6 -14.91 -10.23 -4.74
N THR A 7 -16.08 -9.59 -4.75
CA THR A 7 -16.34 -8.47 -5.65
C THR A 7 -15.39 -7.30 -5.35
N ARG A 8 -15.21 -7.01 -4.07
CA ARG A 8 -14.29 -5.96 -3.66
C ARG A 8 -12.86 -6.29 -4.05
N ASP A 9 -12.44 -7.54 -3.84
CA ASP A 9 -11.09 -7.96 -4.18
C ASP A 9 -10.82 -7.82 -5.67
N SER A 10 -11.76 -8.21 -6.51
CA SER A 10 -11.62 -8.08 -7.96
C SER A 10 -11.55 -6.61 -8.38
N ALA A 11 -12.42 -5.78 -7.82
CA ALA A 11 -12.44 -4.36 -8.12
C ALA A 11 -11.15 -3.67 -7.65
N ASN A 12 -10.63 -4.08 -6.48
CA ASN A 12 -9.39 -3.51 -5.96
C ASN A 12 -8.19 -3.87 -6.84
N ARG A 13 -8.12 -5.11 -7.33
CA ARG A 13 -7.03 -5.51 -8.21
C ARG A 13 -7.05 -4.75 -9.53
N ALA A 14 -8.22 -4.61 -10.13
CA ALA A 14 -8.37 -3.85 -11.36
C ALA A 14 -8.02 -2.37 -11.14
N SER A 15 -8.48 -1.80 -10.04
CA SER A 15 -8.21 -0.42 -9.70
C SER A 15 -6.72 -0.18 -9.45
N THR A 16 -6.05 -1.12 -8.76
CA THR A 16 -4.61 -1.04 -8.51
C THR A 16 -3.83 -1.04 -9.82
N THR A 17 -4.14 -1.97 -10.72
CA THR A 17 -3.47 -2.05 -12.01
C THR A 17 -3.68 -0.76 -12.80
N SER A 18 -4.89 -0.24 -12.83
CA SER A 18 -5.19 0.99 -13.55
C SER A 18 -4.40 2.17 -12.99
N ARG A 19 -4.31 2.30 -11.68
CA ARG A 19 -3.56 3.39 -11.06
C ARG A 19 -2.07 3.29 -11.35
N LEU A 20 -1.51 2.08 -11.29
CA LEU A 20 -0.10 1.87 -11.56
C LEU A 20 0.26 2.17 -13.01
N THR A 21 -0.63 1.89 -13.94
CA THR A 21 -0.36 2.11 -15.37
C THR A 21 -0.69 3.52 -15.82
N SER A 22 -1.72 4.14 -15.29
CA SER A 22 -2.17 5.44 -15.77
C SER A 22 -1.57 6.62 -15.03
N GLY A 23 -1.34 6.49 -13.73
CA GLY A 23 -0.83 7.59 -12.92
C GLY A 23 0.67 7.77 -13.02
N GLY A 24 1.39 6.70 -13.05
CA GLY A 24 2.84 6.73 -13.19
C GLY A 24 3.62 7.18 -11.96
N VAL A 25 2.96 7.55 -10.87
CA VAL A 25 3.62 8.05 -9.67
C VAL A 25 3.27 7.17 -8.48
N VAL A 26 4.30 6.59 -7.88
CA VAL A 26 4.18 5.79 -6.67
C VAL A 26 5.10 6.40 -5.62
N ALA A 27 4.54 6.77 -4.48
CA ALA A 27 5.36 7.27 -3.37
C ALA A 27 5.93 6.10 -2.59
N ILE A 28 7.20 6.21 -2.21
CA ILE A 28 7.87 5.16 -1.43
C ILE A 28 8.13 5.69 -0.03
N MET A 29 7.71 4.93 0.97
CA MET A 29 7.88 5.31 2.38
C MET A 29 8.89 4.41 3.07
N ARG A 30 9.80 5.03 3.82
CA ARG A 30 10.85 4.36 4.58
C ARG A 30 11.03 5.04 5.92
N HIS A 31 11.39 4.26 6.95
CA HIS A 31 11.81 4.78 8.26
C HIS A 31 10.87 5.85 8.83
N THR A 32 9.58 5.65 8.67
CA THR A 32 8.60 6.63 9.10
C THR A 32 7.69 6.01 10.15
N GLU A 33 7.38 6.76 11.20
CA GLU A 33 6.38 6.33 12.17
C GLU A 33 4.99 6.29 11.51
N ALA A 34 4.14 5.38 11.99
CA ALA A 34 2.83 5.19 11.37
C ALA A 34 1.99 6.47 11.32
N SER A 35 2.01 7.27 12.39
CA SER A 35 1.25 8.52 12.41
C SER A 35 1.73 9.51 11.38
N LEU A 36 3.05 9.63 11.22
CA LEU A 36 3.64 10.52 10.22
C LEU A 36 3.40 9.98 8.82
N ALA A 37 3.40 8.66 8.64
CA ALA A 37 3.11 8.04 7.37
C ALA A 37 1.67 8.34 6.92
N ILE A 38 0.73 8.29 7.85
CA ILE A 38 -0.67 8.61 7.54
C ILE A 38 -0.81 10.07 7.13
N GLU A 39 -0.16 10.99 7.85
CA GLU A 39 -0.20 12.40 7.50
C GLU A 39 0.42 12.67 6.13
N ALA A 40 1.58 12.05 5.87
CA ALA A 40 2.26 12.18 4.58
C ALA A 40 1.38 11.61 3.46
N ALA A 41 0.75 10.47 3.70
CA ALA A 41 -0.12 9.85 2.71
C ALA A 41 -1.34 10.71 2.41
N ARG A 42 -1.93 11.34 3.42
CA ARG A 42 -3.04 12.26 3.20
C ARG A 42 -2.63 13.44 2.33
N ALA A 43 -1.42 13.98 2.58
CA ALA A 43 -0.89 15.08 1.79
C ALA A 43 -0.65 14.65 0.33
N LEU A 44 -0.09 13.45 0.14
CA LEU A 44 0.13 12.89 -1.19
C LEU A 44 -1.19 12.71 -1.92
N LEU A 45 -2.18 12.16 -1.23
CA LEU A 45 -3.50 11.94 -1.81
C LEU A 45 -4.15 13.26 -2.22
N ALA A 46 -4.04 14.30 -1.40
CA ALA A 46 -4.54 15.62 -1.72
C ALA A 46 -3.86 16.20 -2.96
N GLY A 47 -2.60 15.83 -3.20
CA GLY A 47 -1.84 16.25 -4.38
C GLY A 47 -2.02 15.34 -5.59
N GLY A 48 -2.87 14.33 -5.51
CA GLY A 48 -3.15 13.44 -6.63
C GLY A 48 -2.36 12.14 -6.67
N VAL A 49 -1.53 11.87 -5.67
CA VAL A 49 -0.78 10.61 -5.58
C VAL A 49 -1.56 9.63 -4.73
N SER A 50 -2.05 8.56 -5.32
CA SER A 50 -2.94 7.61 -4.64
C SER A 50 -2.34 6.21 -4.50
N VAL A 51 -1.07 6.03 -4.78
CA VAL A 51 -0.38 4.75 -4.64
C VAL A 51 0.85 4.94 -3.77
N VAL A 52 0.99 4.14 -2.73
CA VAL A 52 2.14 4.20 -1.84
C VAL A 52 2.72 2.81 -1.63
N GLU A 53 4.04 2.72 -1.58
CA GLU A 53 4.76 1.50 -1.33
C GLU A 53 5.53 1.65 -0.03
N VAL A 54 5.39 0.70 0.88
CA VAL A 54 6.15 0.66 2.13
C VAL A 54 7.23 -0.41 1.98
N THR A 55 8.50 -0.03 2.17
CA THR A 55 9.60 -0.98 2.00
C THR A 55 9.76 -1.83 3.26
N LEU A 56 9.76 -3.15 3.08
CA LEU A 56 9.76 -4.10 4.19
C LEU A 56 11.10 -4.25 4.89
N ASN A 57 12.16 -3.66 4.36
CA ASN A 57 13.44 -3.63 5.06
C ASN A 57 13.52 -2.52 6.12
N THR A 58 12.42 -1.82 6.34
CA THR A 58 12.30 -0.76 7.35
C THR A 58 11.63 -1.34 8.59
N ALA A 59 12.16 -1.02 9.76
CA ALA A 59 11.54 -1.46 11.01
C ALA A 59 10.12 -0.91 11.11
N GLY A 60 9.18 -1.75 11.51
CA GLY A 60 7.80 -1.36 11.66
C GLY A 60 7.00 -1.29 10.35
N ALA A 61 7.59 -1.76 9.24
CA ALA A 61 6.93 -1.65 7.93
C ALA A 61 5.57 -2.34 7.88
N ILE A 62 5.46 -3.53 8.45
CA ILE A 62 4.19 -4.27 8.44
C ILE A 62 3.12 -3.50 9.20
N GLY A 63 3.47 -2.95 10.36
CA GLY A 63 2.53 -2.11 11.13
C GLY A 63 2.14 -0.84 10.38
N MET A 64 3.06 -0.29 9.62
CA MET A 64 2.78 0.89 8.80
C MET A 64 1.81 0.56 7.66
N ILE A 65 1.98 -0.59 7.02
CA ILE A 65 1.05 -1.05 5.98
C ILE A 65 -0.36 -1.16 6.56
N ARG A 66 -0.46 -1.80 7.72
CA ARG A 66 -1.74 -1.96 8.40
C ARG A 66 -2.38 -0.61 8.71
N ALA A 67 -1.60 0.30 9.29
CA ALA A 67 -2.11 1.62 9.65
C ALA A 67 -2.61 2.40 8.44
N LEU A 68 -1.84 2.38 7.35
CA LEU A 68 -2.23 3.05 6.11
C LEU A 68 -3.47 2.41 5.49
N ALA A 69 -3.53 1.09 5.48
CA ALA A 69 -4.68 0.38 4.93
C ALA A 69 -5.95 0.66 5.73
N GLU A 70 -5.85 0.70 7.05
CA GLU A 70 -6.99 0.99 7.91
C GLU A 70 -7.46 2.43 7.77
N ALA A 71 -6.53 3.37 7.67
CA ALA A 71 -6.85 4.79 7.63
C ALA A 71 -7.29 5.26 6.25
N LEU A 72 -6.67 4.76 5.19
CA LEU A 72 -6.79 5.32 3.85
C LEU A 72 -7.05 4.28 2.76
N GLY A 73 -7.30 3.03 3.13
CA GLY A 73 -7.41 1.94 2.15
C GLY A 73 -8.51 2.11 1.11
N ASP A 74 -9.52 2.91 1.40
CA ASP A 74 -10.60 3.18 0.42
C ASP A 74 -10.19 4.20 -0.63
N SER A 75 -9.20 5.03 -0.34
CA SER A 75 -8.78 6.11 -1.22
C SER A 75 -7.38 5.91 -1.79
N MET A 76 -6.58 5.06 -1.17
CA MET A 76 -5.18 4.90 -1.51
C MET A 76 -4.83 3.41 -1.66
N VAL A 77 -4.02 3.12 -2.65
CA VAL A 77 -3.50 1.77 -2.85
C VAL A 77 -2.19 1.65 -2.10
N VAL A 78 -2.13 0.71 -1.17
CA VAL A 78 -0.96 0.47 -0.32
C VAL A 78 -0.29 -0.83 -0.74
N GLY A 79 0.99 -0.80 -1.01
CA GLY A 79 1.75 -1.98 -1.37
C GLY A 79 2.98 -2.17 -0.52
N ALA A 80 3.60 -3.32 -0.65
CA ALA A 80 4.83 -3.69 0.05
C ALA A 80 5.97 -3.87 -0.94
N GLY A 81 7.10 -3.23 -0.65
CA GLY A 81 8.29 -3.32 -1.50
C GLY A 81 9.43 -4.02 -0.79
N THR A 82 10.43 -4.46 -1.56
CA THR A 82 11.60 -5.16 -1.07
C THR A 82 11.22 -6.44 -0.32
N VAL A 83 10.31 -7.21 -0.91
CA VAL A 83 9.82 -8.44 -0.28
C VAL A 83 10.71 -9.60 -0.71
N LEU A 84 11.31 -10.30 0.27
CA LEU A 84 12.32 -11.32 0.02
C LEU A 84 11.89 -12.75 0.36
N SER A 85 10.71 -12.94 0.95
CA SER A 85 10.28 -14.28 1.36
C SER A 85 8.77 -14.43 1.23
N ALA A 86 8.32 -15.68 1.12
CA ALA A 86 6.90 -16.00 1.11
C ALA A 86 6.22 -15.59 2.41
N HIS A 87 6.93 -15.74 3.54
CA HIS A 87 6.41 -15.33 4.83
C HIS A 87 6.11 -13.83 4.85
N ALA A 88 7.05 -13.02 4.35
CA ALA A 88 6.87 -11.57 4.30
C ALA A 88 5.72 -11.18 3.36
N VAL A 89 5.55 -11.88 2.24
CA VAL A 89 4.42 -11.67 1.34
C VAL A 89 3.11 -11.89 2.08
N ASN A 90 3.02 -13.03 2.77
CA ASN A 90 1.79 -13.37 3.49
C ASN A 90 1.48 -12.36 4.59
N GLU A 91 2.49 -11.94 5.34
CA GLU A 91 2.29 -10.92 6.37
C GLU A 91 1.79 -9.60 5.77
N ALA A 92 2.43 -9.15 4.70
CA ALA A 92 2.05 -7.89 4.08
C ALA A 92 0.63 -7.93 3.55
N VAL A 93 0.26 -9.01 2.89
CA VAL A 93 -1.09 -9.18 2.34
C VAL A 93 -2.12 -9.23 3.46
N ASP A 94 -1.82 -9.97 4.53
CA ASP A 94 -2.72 -10.08 5.68
C ASP A 94 -2.97 -8.72 6.34
N GLU A 95 -1.99 -7.84 6.30
CA GLU A 95 -2.10 -6.50 6.90
C GLU A 95 -2.65 -5.46 5.93
N GLY A 96 -2.94 -5.83 4.70
CA GLY A 96 -3.67 -4.96 3.79
C GLY A 96 -2.90 -4.51 2.54
N ALA A 97 -1.71 -5.04 2.29
CA ALA A 97 -0.99 -4.72 1.06
C ALA A 97 -1.76 -5.22 -0.16
N GLN A 98 -1.94 -4.37 -1.14
CA GLN A 98 -2.67 -4.70 -2.36
C GLN A 98 -1.76 -5.04 -3.53
N PHE A 99 -0.47 -4.77 -3.41
CA PHE A 99 0.51 -5.21 -4.39
C PHE A 99 1.85 -5.46 -3.70
N ILE A 100 2.69 -6.24 -4.35
CA ILE A 100 3.98 -6.64 -3.83
C ILE A 100 5.04 -6.35 -4.89
N VAL A 101 6.15 -5.75 -4.47
CA VAL A 101 7.30 -5.53 -5.34
C VAL A 101 8.48 -6.28 -4.74
N ALA A 102 9.00 -7.25 -5.47
CA ALA A 102 10.16 -8.01 -5.05
C ALA A 102 11.39 -7.50 -5.80
N PRO A 103 12.57 -7.51 -5.16
CA PRO A 103 13.79 -7.15 -5.87
C PRO A 103 14.13 -8.22 -6.90
N ASN A 104 14.79 -7.82 -7.95
CA ASN A 104 15.26 -8.75 -8.99
C ASN A 104 16.50 -9.53 -8.55
#